data_2036daf6658b37c3a9cc1bec017cb3f3
#
_entry.id   2036daf6658b37c3a9cc1bec017cb3f3
#
_cell.length_a   1.000
_cell.length_b   1.000
_cell.length_c   1.000
_cell.angle_alpha   90.00
_cell.angle_beta   90.00
_cell.angle_gamma   90.00
#
_symmetry.space_group_name_H-M   'P 1'
#
loop_
_entity.id
_entity.type
_entity.pdbx_description
1 polymer ?
#
loop_
_entity_poly.entity_id
_entity_poly.type
_entity_poly.pdbx_seq_one_letter_code
_entity_poly.pdbx_strand_id
1 'polypeptide(L)'
;MSLLVQWRLIIRIDLYPMFMRVIFILLLLVSGGASASLTSQQGLPAQYMQTTEDAAIWAQVGNAVVNVGNVRAGQILAVFPAAADYYEFRFGFGTGFIDKEHLEKVQGKQRVEDSLGDLNKPLSNQNLITWKDTPVYNAPSSGSAPFGTLSANLRYPILNKLKDRLNQTWFQIRIGNRLAWISSLDAQEDNGLPVLTYHHILRDEENTRFRHTSTTTSVRAFNNQMAWLRDQGYTTLTMYQLEGY
;
A
#
# COMPACT_ATOMS: atom_id res chain seq x y z
N MET A 1 -8.72 -1.26 -41.33
CA MET A 1 -8.04 -0.66 -40.16
C MET A 1 -8.65 -1.33 -38.94
N SER A 2 -8.01 -2.36 -38.42
CA SER A 2 -8.52 -3.15 -37.27
C SER A 2 -7.96 -2.51 -36.00
N LEU A 3 -8.83 -1.96 -35.16
CA LEU A 3 -8.49 -1.51 -33.81
C LEU A 3 -8.17 -2.77 -32.98
N LEU A 4 -6.91 -3.00 -32.72
CA LEU A 4 -6.43 -3.97 -31.74
C LEU A 4 -6.81 -3.44 -30.34
N VAL A 5 -7.95 -3.89 -29.82
CA VAL A 5 -8.33 -3.64 -28.42
C VAL A 5 -7.58 -4.67 -27.57
N GLN A 6 -6.53 -4.24 -26.92
CA GLN A 6 -5.85 -5.06 -25.88
C GLN A 6 -6.68 -4.99 -24.60
N TRP A 7 -7.33 -6.09 -24.26
CA TRP A 7 -7.99 -6.27 -22.97
C TRP A 7 -6.98 -6.79 -21.96
N ARG A 8 -6.73 -6.03 -20.90
CA ARG A 8 -5.99 -6.50 -19.73
C ARG A 8 -6.98 -6.81 -18.63
N LEU A 9 -7.04 -8.07 -18.23
CA LEU A 9 -7.86 -8.54 -17.13
C LEU A 9 -6.96 -8.60 -15.88
N ILE A 10 -7.31 -7.85 -14.86
CA ILE A 10 -6.58 -7.80 -13.58
C ILE A 10 -7.45 -8.51 -12.54
N ILE A 11 -6.89 -9.51 -11.88
CA ILE A 11 -7.64 -10.41 -10.99
C ILE A 11 -7.02 -10.39 -9.60
N ARG A 12 -7.85 -10.11 -8.59
CA ARG A 12 -7.49 -10.18 -7.16
C ARG A 12 -7.98 -11.48 -6.56
N ILE A 13 -7.14 -12.13 -5.74
CA ILE A 13 -7.52 -13.29 -4.95
C ILE A 13 -8.01 -12.80 -3.58
N ASP A 14 -9.29 -12.92 -3.30
CA ASP A 14 -9.82 -12.75 -1.95
C ASP A 14 -9.87 -14.11 -1.26
N LEU A 15 -8.80 -14.45 -0.54
CA LEU A 15 -8.72 -15.64 0.32
C LEU A 15 -9.39 -15.37 1.66
N TYR A 16 -10.72 -15.18 1.67
CA TYR A 16 -11.47 -15.12 2.92
C TYR A 16 -12.65 -16.10 2.94
N PRO A 17 -12.81 -16.86 4.05
CA PRO A 17 -14.04 -17.59 4.27
C PRO A 17 -15.18 -16.60 4.51
N MET A 18 -16.14 -16.65 3.63
CA MET A 18 -17.56 -16.29 3.71
C MET A 18 -17.96 -15.37 4.87
N PHE A 19 -17.70 -14.07 4.75
CA PHE A 19 -18.52 -13.02 5.35
C PHE A 19 -18.65 -11.87 4.36
N MET A 20 -19.89 -11.71 3.90
CA MET A 20 -20.34 -10.67 2.98
C MET A 20 -19.95 -9.28 3.53
N ARG A 21 -18.97 -8.60 2.93
CA ARG A 21 -18.72 -7.18 3.18
C ARG A 21 -19.19 -6.38 1.97
N VAL A 22 -20.31 -5.71 2.20
CA VAL A 22 -20.77 -4.60 1.37
C VAL A 22 -19.75 -3.48 1.51
N ILE A 23 -19.05 -3.16 0.44
CA ILE A 23 -18.21 -1.96 0.39
C ILE A 23 -19.16 -0.76 0.28
N PHE A 24 -19.36 -0.06 1.39
CA PHE A 24 -19.93 1.27 1.38
C PHE A 24 -18.88 2.25 0.86
N ILE A 25 -19.01 2.66 -0.39
CA ILE A 25 -18.32 3.85 -0.91
C ILE A 25 -19.05 5.04 -0.30
N LEU A 26 -18.49 5.60 0.75
CA LEU A 26 -18.95 6.88 1.29
C LEU A 26 -18.46 7.98 0.34
N LEU A 27 -19.34 8.43 -0.54
CA LEU A 27 -19.12 9.63 -1.36
C LEU A 27 -19.27 10.84 -0.43
N LEU A 28 -18.17 11.28 0.17
CA LEU A 28 -18.12 12.59 0.82
C LEU A 28 -18.06 13.65 -0.29
N LEU A 29 -19.22 14.30 -0.52
CA LEU A 29 -19.30 15.59 -1.21
C LEU A 29 -18.56 16.63 -0.35
N VAL A 30 -17.28 16.83 -0.62
CA VAL A 30 -16.54 17.95 -0.07
C VAL A 30 -16.83 19.16 -0.95
N SER A 31 -17.59 20.09 -0.39
CA SER A 31 -17.76 21.48 -0.87
C SER A 31 -16.38 22.11 -1.12
N GLY A 32 -16.23 22.76 -2.28
CA GLY A 32 -14.99 23.30 -2.82
C GLY A 32 -14.14 24.12 -1.85
N GLY A 33 -13.12 23.47 -1.29
CA GLY A 33 -11.94 24.08 -0.73
C GLY A 33 -10.80 23.90 -1.73
N ALA A 34 -10.00 24.92 -1.96
CA ALA A 34 -8.81 24.85 -2.78
C ALA A 34 -7.97 23.66 -2.33
N SER A 35 -7.80 22.66 -3.20
CA SER A 35 -6.96 21.49 -2.93
C SER A 35 -5.53 21.99 -2.79
N ALA A 36 -5.05 22.14 -1.56
CA ALA A 36 -3.64 22.37 -1.32
C ALA A 36 -2.89 21.12 -1.81
N SER A 37 -2.16 21.25 -2.90
CA SER A 37 -1.29 20.20 -3.39
C SER A 37 -0.17 19.98 -2.38
N LEU A 38 -0.07 18.77 -1.84
CA LEU A 38 1.04 18.37 -0.98
C LEU A 38 2.29 18.20 -1.88
N THR A 39 3.15 19.21 -1.91
CA THR A 39 4.35 19.20 -2.73
C THR A 39 5.59 19.01 -1.88
N SER A 40 6.43 18.05 -2.27
CA SER A 40 7.73 17.78 -1.66
C SER A 40 8.72 18.91 -1.98
N GLN A 41 9.47 19.36 -0.98
CA GLN A 41 10.62 20.25 -1.13
C GLN A 41 11.91 19.45 -1.06
N GLN A 42 12.30 18.88 -2.19
CA GLN A 42 13.52 18.07 -2.28
C GLN A 42 14.78 18.91 -2.00
N GLY A 43 15.69 18.36 -1.19
CA GLY A 43 17.03 18.90 -0.96
C GLY A 43 17.27 19.57 0.39
N LEU A 44 16.26 19.70 1.25
CA LEU A 44 16.46 20.21 2.59
C LEU A 44 16.93 19.10 3.56
N PRO A 45 17.75 19.40 4.57
CA PRO A 45 18.18 18.42 5.56
C PRO A 45 17.00 17.93 6.40
N ALA A 46 17.02 16.65 6.78
CA ALA A 46 16.05 16.10 7.71
C ALA A 46 16.09 16.82 9.06
N GLN A 47 14.93 17.02 9.64
CA GLN A 47 14.75 17.55 10.99
C GLN A 47 14.15 16.46 11.88
N TYR A 48 14.67 16.34 13.11
CA TYR A 48 14.07 15.44 14.09
C TYR A 48 13.00 16.19 14.86
N MET A 49 11.77 15.74 14.70
CA MET A 49 10.59 16.33 15.31
C MET A 49 9.89 15.28 16.17
N GLN A 50 9.33 15.71 17.30
CA GLN A 50 8.55 14.87 18.20
C GLN A 50 7.08 15.23 18.09
N THR A 51 6.21 14.22 18.04
CA THR A 51 4.76 14.42 18.08
C THR A 51 4.33 14.88 19.47
N THR A 52 3.61 16.00 19.56
CA THR A 52 3.07 16.56 20.80
C THR A 52 1.79 15.86 21.22
N GLU A 53 1.06 15.32 20.26
CA GLU A 53 -0.16 14.55 20.41
C GLU A 53 -0.24 13.47 19.32
N ASP A 54 -1.33 12.68 19.31
CA ASP A 54 -1.56 11.69 18.24
C ASP A 54 -1.80 12.43 16.92
N ALA A 55 -0.91 12.24 15.97
CA ALA A 55 -0.89 12.97 14.71
C ALA A 55 -1.31 12.07 13.54
N ALA A 56 -2.23 12.54 12.72
CA ALA A 56 -2.65 11.88 11.50
C ALA A 56 -1.52 11.88 10.45
N ILE A 57 -1.42 10.79 9.71
CA ILE A 57 -0.55 10.69 8.53
C ILE A 57 -1.44 10.84 7.30
N TRP A 58 -1.10 11.81 6.47
CA TRP A 58 -1.79 12.07 5.21
C TRP A 58 -0.94 11.60 4.03
N ALA A 59 -1.57 11.13 2.97
CA ALA A 59 -0.91 10.84 1.70
C ALA A 59 -1.76 11.35 0.55
N GLN A 60 -1.08 11.69 -0.55
CA GLN A 60 -1.76 12.06 -1.79
C GLN A 60 -1.90 10.82 -2.66
N VAL A 61 -3.16 10.48 -2.99
CA VAL A 61 -3.52 9.39 -3.90
C VAL A 61 -4.28 9.98 -5.07
N GLY A 62 -3.64 10.06 -6.22
CA GLY A 62 -4.16 10.83 -7.36
C GLY A 62 -4.37 12.30 -6.99
N ASN A 63 -5.60 12.79 -7.08
CA ASN A 63 -5.97 14.16 -6.71
C ASN A 63 -6.56 14.26 -5.28
N ALA A 64 -6.63 13.17 -4.54
CA ALA A 64 -7.20 13.15 -3.20
C ALA A 64 -6.10 13.12 -2.12
N VAL A 65 -6.33 13.83 -1.02
CA VAL A 65 -5.55 13.70 0.22
C VAL A 65 -6.33 12.78 1.15
N VAL A 66 -5.72 11.67 1.55
CA VAL A 66 -6.37 10.64 2.36
C VAL A 66 -5.57 10.38 3.63
N ASN A 67 -6.27 10.06 4.71
CA ASN A 67 -5.64 9.60 5.94
C ASN A 67 -5.16 8.14 5.73
N VAL A 68 -3.86 7.91 5.96
CA VAL A 68 -3.22 6.59 5.80
C VAL A 68 -2.72 6.02 7.11
N GLY A 69 -3.03 6.66 8.24
CA GLY A 69 -2.68 6.18 9.56
C GLY A 69 -2.47 7.31 10.55
N ASN A 70 -1.86 6.97 11.67
CA ASN A 70 -1.46 7.94 12.69
C ASN A 70 -0.14 7.54 13.35
N VAL A 71 0.48 8.51 14.01
CA VAL A 71 1.61 8.34 14.93
C VAL A 71 1.18 8.86 16.29
N ARG A 72 1.44 8.10 17.35
CA ARG A 72 1.08 8.50 18.71
C ARG A 72 1.94 9.65 19.21
N ALA A 73 1.45 10.31 20.25
CA ALA A 73 2.19 11.35 20.99
C ALA A 73 3.56 10.86 21.48
N GLY A 74 4.53 11.74 21.53
CA GLY A 74 5.87 11.48 22.05
C GLY A 74 6.79 10.73 21.09
N GLN A 75 6.40 10.48 19.83
CA GLN A 75 7.21 9.75 18.87
C GLN A 75 8.14 10.69 18.10
N ILE A 76 9.39 10.29 17.94
CA ILE A 76 10.38 11.07 17.18
C ILE A 76 10.45 10.54 15.75
N LEU A 77 10.34 11.44 14.79
CA LEU A 77 10.43 11.19 13.37
C LEU A 77 11.47 12.11 12.73
N ALA A 78 12.23 11.58 11.77
CA ALA A 78 12.99 12.43 10.86
C ALA A 78 12.06 12.83 9.71
N VAL A 79 11.85 14.12 9.60
CA VAL A 79 10.92 14.72 8.63
C VAL A 79 11.64 15.81 7.84
N PHE A 80 11.10 16.12 6.67
CA PHE A 80 11.57 17.19 5.81
C PHE A 80 10.50 18.28 5.73
N PRO A 81 10.89 19.57 5.65
CA PRO A 81 9.90 20.60 5.40
C PRO A 81 9.20 20.36 4.07
N ALA A 82 7.87 20.43 4.09
CA ALA A 82 7.03 20.37 2.89
C ALA A 82 6.37 21.73 2.64
N ALA A 83 5.64 21.85 1.54
CA ALA A 83 4.83 23.03 1.25
C ALA A 83 3.73 23.21 2.29
N ALA A 84 3.29 24.46 2.48
CA ALA A 84 2.26 24.85 3.44
C ALA A 84 2.63 24.46 4.89
N ASP A 85 1.68 23.91 5.62
CA ASP A 85 1.77 23.62 7.05
C ASP A 85 2.10 22.16 7.36
N TYR A 86 2.83 21.49 6.46
CA TYR A 86 3.17 20.08 6.58
C TYR A 86 4.67 19.84 6.66
N TYR A 87 5.03 18.75 7.33
CA TYR A 87 6.28 18.02 7.17
C TYR A 87 6.02 16.74 6.39
N GLU A 88 7.02 16.32 5.59
CA GLU A 88 6.97 15.07 4.84
C GLU A 88 8.02 14.06 5.33
N PHE A 89 7.73 12.78 5.12
CA PHE A 89 8.67 11.70 5.39
C PHE A 89 8.36 10.51 4.45
N ARG A 90 9.32 9.62 4.32
CA ARG A 90 9.12 8.43 3.49
C ARG A 90 8.09 7.49 4.13
N PHE A 91 7.08 7.10 3.37
CA PHE A 91 5.96 6.29 3.84
C PHE A 91 5.58 5.24 2.80
N GLY A 92 5.85 3.95 3.10
CA GLY A 92 5.64 2.88 2.13
C GLY A 92 6.42 3.10 0.84
N PHE A 93 5.73 3.12 -0.29
CA PHE A 93 6.29 3.42 -1.60
C PHE A 93 6.24 4.92 -1.96
N GLY A 94 5.62 5.73 -1.14
CA GLY A 94 5.40 7.16 -1.39
C GLY A 94 5.87 8.06 -0.26
N THR A 95 5.13 9.14 -0.10
CA THR A 95 5.39 10.19 0.90
C THR A 95 4.18 10.33 1.81
N GLY A 96 4.46 10.33 3.12
CA GLY A 96 3.50 10.69 4.14
C GLY A 96 3.71 12.12 4.60
N PHE A 97 2.64 12.77 5.02
CA PHE A 97 2.63 14.16 5.50
C PHE A 97 2.00 14.22 6.89
N ILE A 98 2.56 15.06 7.75
CA ILE A 98 2.05 15.35 9.09
C ILE A 98 1.97 16.86 9.24
N ASP A 99 0.89 17.36 9.86
CA ASP A 99 0.70 18.76 10.16
C ASP A 99 1.81 19.27 11.10
N LYS A 100 2.35 20.45 10.82
CA LYS A 100 3.41 21.09 11.62
C LYS A 100 2.98 21.38 13.05
N GLU A 101 1.71 21.66 13.26
CA GLU A 101 1.15 21.99 14.58
C GLU A 101 1.24 20.84 15.58
N HIS A 102 1.29 19.59 15.10
CA HIS A 102 1.43 18.40 15.95
C HIS A 102 2.87 18.01 16.21
N LEU A 103 3.84 18.83 15.80
CA LEU A 103 5.25 18.49 15.86
C LEU A 103 6.08 19.59 16.54
N GLU A 104 6.92 19.21 17.46
CA GLU A 104 7.89 20.10 18.07
C GLU A 104 9.33 19.65 17.78
N LYS A 105 10.26 20.60 17.76
CA LYS A 105 11.66 20.29 17.50
C LYS A 105 12.27 19.59 18.71
N VAL A 106 12.91 18.44 18.48
CA VAL A 106 13.61 17.71 19.51
C VAL A 106 14.82 18.53 19.96
N GLN A 107 14.90 18.82 21.26
CA GLN A 107 16.06 19.50 21.86
C GLN A 107 17.14 18.47 22.21
N GLY A 108 18.35 18.68 21.71
CA GLY A 108 19.51 17.83 21.99
C GLY A 108 19.90 16.90 20.83
N LYS A 109 21.12 16.36 20.91
CA LYS A 109 21.60 15.33 19.97
C LYS A 109 21.00 13.98 20.34
N GLN A 110 19.76 13.72 19.95
CA GLN A 110 19.30 12.35 19.94
C GLN A 110 19.91 11.66 18.73
N ARG A 111 20.74 10.69 18.99
CA ARG A 111 21.23 9.72 18.03
C ARG A 111 20.04 8.81 17.71
N VAL A 112 19.16 9.25 16.82
CA VAL A 112 18.28 8.32 16.12
C VAL A 112 19.23 7.52 15.26
N GLU A 113 19.21 6.20 15.40
CA GLU A 113 20.17 5.32 14.76
C GLU A 113 20.15 5.55 13.24
N ASP A 114 21.08 6.37 12.76
CA ASP A 114 21.44 6.46 11.34
C ASP A 114 22.16 5.17 10.84
N SER A 115 22.23 4.14 11.69
CA SER A 115 22.86 2.85 11.41
C SER A 115 22.10 1.97 10.43
N LEU A 116 21.24 2.56 9.62
CA LEU A 116 20.38 1.86 8.66
C LEU A 116 20.98 1.71 7.26
N GLY A 117 22.28 1.92 7.08
CA GLY A 117 22.91 1.91 5.76
C GLY A 117 22.56 0.69 4.91
N ASP A 118 22.77 -0.51 5.39
CA ASP A 118 22.56 -1.74 4.61
C ASP A 118 21.24 -2.48 4.88
N LEU A 119 20.59 -2.23 6.02
CA LEU A 119 19.26 -2.79 6.33
C LEU A 119 18.14 -2.17 5.49
N ASN A 120 18.48 -1.22 4.62
CA ASN A 120 17.55 -0.46 3.79
C ASN A 120 17.12 -1.19 2.51
N LYS A 121 17.74 -2.32 2.20
CA LYS A 121 17.39 -3.07 1.00
C LYS A 121 16.18 -3.93 1.30
N PRO A 122 15.01 -3.68 0.67
CA PRO A 122 13.87 -4.57 0.81
C PRO A 122 14.28 -6.00 0.46
N LEU A 123 13.69 -6.97 1.13
CA LEU A 123 13.73 -8.34 0.63
C LEU A 123 13.20 -8.27 -0.81
N SER A 124 14.00 -8.72 -1.80
CA SER A 124 13.71 -8.52 -3.21
C SER A 124 12.28 -8.98 -3.53
N ASN A 125 11.47 -8.07 -4.08
CA ASN A 125 10.11 -8.28 -4.54
C ASN A 125 9.11 -8.81 -3.50
N GLN A 126 9.37 -8.64 -2.20
CA GLN A 126 8.44 -9.01 -1.16
C GLN A 126 7.82 -7.77 -0.54
N ASN A 127 6.51 -7.68 -0.67
CA ASN A 127 5.70 -6.62 -0.07
C ASN A 127 4.68 -7.22 0.88
N LEU A 128 4.20 -6.44 1.82
CA LEU A 128 3.00 -6.73 2.58
C LEU A 128 1.89 -5.77 2.20
N ILE A 129 0.66 -6.18 2.50
CA ILE A 129 -0.52 -5.34 2.45
C ILE A 129 -1.24 -5.41 3.79
N THR A 130 -1.64 -4.25 4.33
CA THR A 130 -2.52 -4.16 5.49
C THR A 130 -3.95 -4.40 5.04
N TRP A 131 -4.68 -5.30 5.67
CA TRP A 131 -6.07 -5.59 5.31
C TRP A 131 -7.09 -4.98 6.27
N LYS A 132 -6.61 -4.43 7.38
CA LYS A 132 -7.37 -3.67 8.38
C LYS A 132 -6.47 -2.58 8.96
N ASP A 133 -7.00 -1.74 9.82
CA ASP A 133 -6.20 -0.81 10.60
C ASP A 133 -5.20 -1.60 11.45
N THR A 134 -3.93 -1.32 11.22
CA THR A 134 -2.82 -2.17 11.61
C THR A 134 -1.91 -1.45 12.58
N PRO A 135 -1.78 -1.91 13.83
CA PRO A 135 -0.85 -1.32 14.80
C PRO A 135 0.60 -1.58 14.40
N VAL A 136 1.45 -0.59 14.64
CA VAL A 136 2.91 -0.67 14.38
C VAL A 136 3.70 -0.56 15.68
N TYR A 137 4.71 -1.44 15.81
CA TYR A 137 5.47 -1.62 17.03
C TYR A 137 6.97 -1.35 16.83
N ASN A 138 7.66 -0.95 17.91
CA ASN A 138 9.13 -0.77 17.89
C ASN A 138 9.88 -2.12 17.91
N ALA A 139 9.23 -3.19 18.34
CA ALA A 139 9.80 -4.54 18.43
C ALA A 139 8.78 -5.58 17.94
N PRO A 140 9.21 -6.77 17.51
CA PRO A 140 8.34 -7.86 17.08
C PRO A 140 7.66 -8.52 18.28
N SER A 141 6.81 -7.78 18.97
CA SER A 141 6.11 -8.19 20.18
C SER A 141 4.84 -7.36 20.39
N SER A 142 3.73 -8.04 20.60
CA SER A 142 2.46 -7.41 20.98
C SER A 142 2.39 -7.01 22.47
N GLY A 143 3.41 -7.35 23.26
CA GLY A 143 3.50 -6.95 24.68
C GLY A 143 3.89 -5.49 24.90
N SER A 144 4.30 -4.77 23.86
CA SER A 144 4.60 -3.33 23.90
C SER A 144 3.43 -2.52 23.33
N ALA A 145 3.30 -1.27 23.76
CA ALA A 145 2.34 -0.36 23.14
C ALA A 145 2.76 -0.05 21.70
N PRO A 146 1.83 -0.05 20.74
CA PRO A 146 2.13 0.41 19.39
C PRO A 146 2.44 1.90 19.39
N PHE A 147 3.34 2.34 18.53
CA PHE A 147 3.68 3.76 18.39
C PHE A 147 2.85 4.48 17.32
N GLY A 148 2.00 3.75 16.61
CA GLY A 148 1.11 4.30 15.61
C GLY A 148 0.19 3.20 15.05
N THR A 149 -0.61 3.59 14.06
CA THR A 149 -1.51 2.71 13.34
C THR A 149 -1.46 3.06 11.86
N LEU A 150 -1.45 2.06 10.99
CA LEU A 150 -1.58 2.22 9.55
C LEU A 150 -3.00 1.87 9.14
N SER A 151 -3.55 2.61 8.19
CA SER A 151 -4.87 2.31 7.64
C SER A 151 -4.86 1.00 6.84
N ALA A 152 -6.03 0.44 6.61
CA ALA A 152 -6.19 -0.72 5.74
C ALA A 152 -5.78 -0.41 4.29
N ASN A 153 -5.42 -1.46 3.53
CA ASN A 153 -5.06 -1.41 2.11
C ASN A 153 -3.80 -0.62 1.75
N LEU A 154 -2.86 -0.52 2.69
CA LEU A 154 -1.54 0.07 2.45
C LEU A 154 -0.51 -1.01 2.16
N ARG A 155 0.38 -0.70 1.22
CA ARG A 155 1.46 -1.59 0.79
C ARG A 155 2.79 -1.09 1.28
N TYR A 156 3.61 -2.02 1.80
CA TYR A 156 4.95 -1.71 2.29
C TYR A 156 5.96 -2.74 1.80
N PRO A 157 7.17 -2.31 1.41
CA PRO A 157 8.28 -3.23 1.22
C PRO A 157 8.61 -3.93 2.53
N ILE A 158 8.74 -5.25 2.51
CA ILE A 158 9.21 -6.02 3.66
C ILE A 158 10.74 -5.92 3.70
N LEU A 159 11.26 -5.41 4.82
CA LEU A 159 12.71 -5.31 5.05
C LEU A 159 13.25 -6.60 5.69
N ASN A 160 12.45 -7.22 6.57
CA ASN A 160 12.83 -8.44 7.28
C ASN A 160 11.58 -9.22 7.71
N LYS A 161 11.74 -10.51 7.96
CA LYS A 161 10.72 -11.38 8.54
C LYS A 161 11.32 -12.10 9.73
N LEU A 162 10.59 -12.14 10.83
CA LEU A 162 10.99 -12.82 12.05
C LEU A 162 9.81 -13.64 12.58
N LYS A 163 10.09 -14.80 13.14
CA LYS A 163 9.13 -15.54 13.96
C LYS A 163 9.50 -15.35 15.43
N ASP A 164 8.50 -14.99 16.24
CA ASP A 164 8.67 -14.88 17.68
C ASP A 164 8.62 -16.28 18.36
N ARG A 165 8.74 -16.29 19.67
CA ARG A 165 8.71 -17.54 20.48
C ARG A 165 7.38 -18.29 20.40
N LEU A 166 6.30 -17.62 20.00
CA LEU A 166 4.97 -18.19 19.82
C LEU A 166 4.73 -18.63 18.38
N ASN A 167 5.80 -18.66 17.54
CA ASN A 167 5.75 -18.96 16.11
C ASN A 167 4.92 -17.95 15.29
N GLN A 168 4.63 -16.75 15.86
CA GLN A 168 3.96 -15.65 15.19
C GLN A 168 4.95 -14.98 14.23
N THR A 169 4.58 -14.79 12.97
CA THR A 169 5.40 -14.06 12.00
C THR A 169 5.21 -12.56 12.18
N TRP A 170 6.32 -11.84 12.13
CA TRP A 170 6.41 -10.39 12.17
C TRP A 170 7.12 -9.88 10.92
N PHE A 171 6.57 -8.83 10.35
CA PHE A 171 7.15 -8.14 9.19
C PHE A 171 7.79 -6.84 9.64
N GLN A 172 9.03 -6.63 9.24
CA GLN A 172 9.69 -5.35 9.45
C GLN A 172 9.50 -4.46 8.22
N ILE A 173 9.06 -3.24 8.47
CA ILE A 173 8.89 -2.19 7.46
C ILE A 173 9.63 -0.93 7.90
N ARG A 174 9.59 0.10 7.04
CA ARG A 174 10.12 1.43 7.35
C ARG A 174 9.01 2.46 7.33
N ILE A 175 8.99 3.31 8.35
CA ILE A 175 8.18 4.51 8.43
C ILE A 175 9.13 5.68 8.67
N GLY A 176 9.35 6.52 7.67
CA GLY A 176 10.40 7.54 7.70
C GLY A 176 11.78 6.91 7.88
N ASN A 177 12.48 7.34 8.91
CA ASN A 177 13.78 6.79 9.33
C ASN A 177 13.66 5.69 10.41
N ARG A 178 12.44 5.29 10.79
CA ARG A 178 12.21 4.27 11.81
C ARG A 178 11.96 2.91 11.20
N LEU A 179 12.48 1.89 11.86
CA LEU A 179 12.04 0.52 11.67
C LEU A 179 10.79 0.25 12.50
N ALA A 180 9.82 -0.40 11.91
CA ALA A 180 8.56 -0.75 12.51
C ALA A 180 8.26 -2.23 12.29
N TRP A 181 7.54 -2.84 13.22
CA TRP A 181 7.12 -4.22 13.13
C TRP A 181 5.61 -4.33 13.07
N ILE A 182 5.13 -5.18 12.19
CA ILE A 182 3.73 -5.50 11.98
C ILE A 182 3.53 -7.01 12.14
N SER A 183 2.48 -7.39 12.87
CA SER A 183 2.09 -8.78 13.03
C SER A 183 1.44 -9.34 11.76
N SER A 184 1.73 -10.59 11.42
CA SER A 184 1.02 -11.29 10.33
C SER A 184 -0.46 -11.57 10.64
N LEU A 185 -0.94 -11.25 11.86
CA LEU A 185 -2.37 -11.25 12.19
C LEU A 185 -3.09 -10.00 11.65
N ASP A 186 -2.34 -8.94 11.30
CA ASP A 186 -2.88 -7.65 10.92
C ASP A 186 -2.53 -7.27 9.46
N ALA A 187 -1.54 -7.94 8.89
CA ALA A 187 -1.11 -7.76 7.51
C ALA A 187 -0.71 -9.10 6.90
N GLN A 188 -0.69 -9.17 5.60
CA GLN A 188 -0.27 -10.37 4.86
C GLN A 188 0.76 -10.02 3.80
N GLU A 189 1.48 -11.04 3.33
CA GLU A 189 2.34 -10.87 2.16
C GLU A 189 1.48 -10.56 0.95
N ASP A 190 1.90 -9.54 0.21
CA ASP A 190 1.26 -9.15 -1.03
C ASP A 190 1.92 -9.89 -2.19
N ASN A 191 1.22 -10.84 -2.74
CA ASN A 191 1.67 -11.61 -3.89
C ASN A 191 1.45 -10.87 -5.23
N GLY A 192 1.03 -9.61 -5.18
CA GLY A 192 0.71 -8.80 -6.35
C GLY A 192 -0.64 -9.17 -6.97
N LEU A 193 -0.95 -8.47 -8.06
CA LEU A 193 -2.15 -8.73 -8.85
C LEU A 193 -1.80 -9.53 -10.10
N PRO A 194 -2.35 -10.73 -10.29
CA PRO A 194 -2.15 -11.45 -11.54
C PRO A 194 -2.81 -10.69 -12.70
N VAL A 195 -2.06 -10.50 -13.78
CA VAL A 195 -2.55 -9.85 -14.99
C VAL A 195 -2.59 -10.87 -16.12
N LEU A 196 -3.78 -11.14 -16.63
CA LEU A 196 -3.99 -11.99 -17.79
C LEU A 196 -4.15 -11.13 -19.05
N THR A 197 -3.40 -11.45 -20.08
CA THR A 197 -3.45 -10.74 -21.36
C THR A 197 -3.96 -11.69 -22.45
N TYR A 198 -5.00 -11.28 -23.16
CA TYR A 198 -5.55 -11.98 -24.32
C TYR A 198 -5.32 -11.12 -25.56
N HIS A 199 -4.69 -11.69 -26.60
CA HIS A 199 -4.48 -10.98 -27.86
C HIS A 199 -5.73 -11.04 -28.75
N HIS A 200 -6.27 -12.26 -28.91
CA HIS A 200 -7.47 -12.49 -29.71
C HIS A 200 -8.39 -13.47 -28.98
N ILE A 201 -9.65 -13.11 -28.86
CA ILE A 201 -10.72 -14.01 -28.42
C ILE A 201 -11.68 -14.13 -29.58
N LEU A 202 -11.69 -15.28 -30.25
CA LEU A 202 -12.46 -15.51 -31.47
C LEU A 202 -13.29 -16.79 -31.35
N ARG A 203 -14.45 -16.79 -32.01
CA ARG A 203 -15.18 -18.02 -32.24
C ARG A 203 -14.41 -18.90 -33.24
N ASP A 204 -14.59 -20.22 -33.17
CA ASP A 204 -13.85 -21.13 -34.02
C ASP A 204 -14.16 -20.88 -35.52
N GLU A 205 -15.41 -20.45 -35.84
CA GLU A 205 -15.85 -20.11 -37.18
C GLU A 205 -15.21 -18.78 -37.70
N GLU A 206 -14.99 -17.83 -36.80
CA GLU A 206 -14.40 -16.52 -37.09
C GLU A 206 -12.89 -16.59 -37.24
N ASN A 207 -12.27 -17.63 -36.64
CA ASN A 207 -10.81 -17.78 -36.62
C ASN A 207 -10.26 -18.35 -37.94
N THR A 208 -10.28 -17.56 -39.00
CA THR A 208 -9.78 -18.00 -40.33
C THR A 208 -8.28 -17.75 -40.51
N ARG A 209 -7.71 -16.75 -39.80
CA ARG A 209 -6.32 -16.31 -40.01
C ARG A 209 -5.36 -16.73 -38.89
N PHE A 210 -5.86 -16.99 -37.68
CA PHE A 210 -5.03 -17.18 -36.47
C PHE A 210 -5.16 -18.57 -35.87
N ARG A 211 -5.60 -19.57 -36.65
CA ARG A 211 -5.86 -20.93 -36.18
C ARG A 211 -4.63 -21.64 -35.60
N HIS A 212 -3.43 -21.21 -36.00
CA HIS A 212 -2.18 -21.82 -35.61
C HIS A 212 -1.30 -20.92 -34.71
N THR A 213 -1.87 -19.83 -34.20
CA THR A 213 -1.12 -18.92 -33.33
C THR A 213 -1.46 -19.19 -31.87
N SER A 214 -0.43 -19.31 -31.03
CA SER A 214 -0.56 -19.49 -29.58
C SER A 214 -1.19 -18.27 -28.88
N THR A 215 -1.39 -17.16 -29.62
CA THR A 215 -1.95 -15.91 -29.12
C THR A 215 -3.49 -15.82 -29.24
N THR A 216 -4.12 -16.83 -29.85
CA THR A 216 -5.58 -16.86 -30.03
C THR A 216 -6.23 -17.81 -29.05
N THR A 217 -7.21 -17.32 -28.32
CA THR A 217 -8.04 -18.07 -27.38
C THR A 217 -9.45 -18.18 -27.97
N SER A 218 -10.01 -19.39 -28.02
CA SER A 218 -11.41 -19.54 -28.45
C SER A 218 -12.36 -18.94 -27.41
N VAL A 219 -13.52 -18.43 -27.83
CA VAL A 219 -14.57 -17.94 -26.92
C VAL A 219 -14.94 -18.99 -25.87
N ARG A 220 -15.00 -20.26 -26.26
CA ARG A 220 -15.27 -21.37 -25.34
C ARG A 220 -14.18 -21.51 -24.29
N ALA A 221 -12.91 -21.50 -24.69
CA ALA A 221 -11.78 -21.58 -23.75
C ALA A 221 -11.74 -20.37 -22.80
N PHE A 222 -11.96 -19.17 -23.32
CA PHE A 222 -12.06 -17.97 -22.52
C PHE A 222 -13.17 -18.06 -21.47
N ASN A 223 -14.37 -18.46 -21.86
CA ASN A 223 -15.50 -18.62 -20.93
C ASN A 223 -15.20 -19.65 -19.83
N ASN A 224 -14.55 -20.77 -20.18
CA ASN A 224 -14.15 -21.78 -19.21
C ASN A 224 -13.11 -21.23 -18.22
N GLN A 225 -12.13 -20.44 -18.69
CA GLN A 225 -11.13 -19.80 -17.84
C GLN A 225 -11.79 -18.78 -16.89
N MET A 226 -12.70 -17.96 -17.40
CA MET A 226 -13.43 -16.99 -16.57
C MET A 226 -14.30 -17.68 -15.51
N ALA A 227 -14.99 -18.77 -15.89
CA ALA A 227 -15.77 -19.56 -14.94
C ALA A 227 -14.88 -20.15 -13.84
N TRP A 228 -13.76 -20.75 -14.22
CA TRP A 228 -12.80 -21.30 -13.26
C TRP A 228 -12.26 -20.23 -12.31
N LEU A 229 -11.85 -19.06 -12.82
CA LEU A 229 -11.36 -17.95 -12.00
C LEU A 229 -12.43 -17.50 -11.00
N ARG A 230 -13.66 -17.31 -11.45
CA ARG A 230 -14.79 -16.97 -10.55
C ARG A 230 -14.98 -18.03 -9.47
N ASP A 231 -14.94 -19.32 -9.83
CA ASP A 231 -15.16 -20.42 -8.91
C ASP A 231 -13.99 -20.57 -7.90
N GLN A 232 -12.79 -20.05 -8.25
CA GLN A 232 -11.64 -19.92 -7.34
C GLN A 232 -11.67 -18.63 -6.49
N GLY A 233 -12.72 -17.81 -6.59
CA GLY A 233 -12.86 -16.58 -5.80
C GLY A 233 -12.15 -15.37 -6.36
N TYR A 234 -11.66 -15.42 -7.61
CA TYR A 234 -11.06 -14.27 -8.26
C TYR A 234 -12.12 -13.26 -8.67
N THR A 235 -11.82 -11.98 -8.46
CA THR A 235 -12.63 -10.85 -8.89
C THR A 235 -11.85 -9.99 -9.87
N THR A 236 -12.50 -9.56 -10.96
CA THR A 236 -11.89 -8.63 -11.91
C THR A 236 -11.88 -7.22 -11.34
N LEU A 237 -10.78 -6.51 -11.58
CA LEU A 237 -10.65 -5.10 -11.22
C LEU A 237 -10.80 -4.22 -12.46
N THR A 238 -11.44 -3.08 -12.28
CA THR A 238 -11.40 -1.99 -13.27
C THR A 238 -10.06 -1.26 -13.19
N MET A 239 -9.71 -0.50 -14.24
CA MET A 239 -8.51 0.35 -14.21
C MET A 239 -8.55 1.36 -13.06
N TYR A 240 -9.73 1.91 -12.76
CA TYR A 240 -9.91 2.83 -11.64
C TYR A 240 -9.61 2.17 -10.28
N GLN A 241 -10.04 0.90 -10.09
CA GLN A 241 -9.71 0.15 -8.89
C GLN A 241 -8.22 -0.21 -8.82
N LEU A 242 -7.58 -0.42 -9.97
CA LEU A 242 -6.14 -0.66 -10.05
C LEU A 242 -5.33 0.58 -9.67
N GLU A 243 -5.76 1.77 -10.07
CA GLU A 243 -5.08 3.03 -9.70
C GLU A 243 -5.09 3.29 -8.19
N GLY A 244 -6.10 2.76 -7.47
CA GLY A 244 -6.20 2.84 -6.02
C GLY A 244 -5.49 1.70 -5.26
N TYR A 245 -4.88 0.78 -5.96
CA TYR A 245 -4.14 -0.36 -5.42
C TYR A 245 -2.65 -0.02 -5.33
#